data_b1b8dd3b9ebe137fb49f0f6226116e28
#
_entry.id   b1b8dd3b9ebe137fb49f0f6226116e28
#
_cell.length_a   1.000
_cell.length_b   1.000
_cell.length_c   1.000
_cell.angle_alpha   90.00
_cell.angle_beta   90.00
_cell.angle_gamma   90.00
#
_symmetry.space_group_name_H-M   'P 1'
#
loop_
_entity.id
_entity.type
_entity.pdbx_description
1 polymer ?
#
loop_
_entity_poly.entity_id
_entity_poly.type
_entity_poly.pdbx_seq_one_letter_code
_entity_poly.pdbx_strand_id
1 'polypeptide(L)'
;MVFQGHQIVSLAGTLLFAGFFLLPIIFKKLKIMPKIGRGMKFWDYVLVYLYAILIPNSTYAFFELRHLIFIDLVADTLTPLSFLVFGGISLIGLLTTIWGIRLVVDHYAKSKRERLLYTLVLSLICSFGAVVGVMQYASYLAMIFPPVLILAGLRLLLHPHLIVIALVTAGFLLILNLLLDHINKPT
;
A
#
# COMPACT_ATOMS: atom_id res chain seq x y z
N MET A 1 12.15 -30.34 0.82
CA MET A 1 11.38 -29.26 0.20
C MET A 1 12.31 -28.07 0.00
N VAL A 2 12.86 -27.93 -1.20
CA VAL A 2 13.84 -26.86 -1.49
C VAL A 2 13.04 -25.67 -1.97
N PHE A 3 12.94 -24.62 -1.16
CA PHE A 3 12.48 -23.32 -1.66
C PHE A 3 13.42 -22.92 -2.81
N GLN A 4 12.89 -22.76 -4.01
CA GLN A 4 13.71 -22.28 -5.11
C GLN A 4 14.23 -20.89 -4.73
N GLY A 5 15.49 -20.60 -5.04
CA GLY A 5 16.18 -19.39 -4.59
C GLY A 5 15.42 -18.08 -4.86
N HIS A 6 14.60 -18.04 -5.93
CA HIS A 6 13.71 -16.92 -6.24
C HIS A 6 12.62 -16.67 -5.17
N GLN A 7 12.11 -17.72 -4.51
CA GLN A 7 11.09 -17.56 -3.47
C GLN A 7 11.68 -17.02 -2.18
N ILE A 8 12.92 -17.41 -1.84
CA ILE A 8 13.64 -16.89 -0.67
C ILE A 8 13.98 -15.40 -0.86
N VAL A 9 14.43 -15.01 -2.05
CA VAL A 9 14.73 -13.61 -2.38
C VAL A 9 13.46 -12.77 -2.36
N SER A 10 12.34 -13.29 -2.88
CA SER A 10 11.04 -12.64 -2.82
C SER A 10 10.57 -12.47 -1.38
N LEU A 11 10.66 -13.52 -0.57
CA LEU A 11 10.28 -13.48 0.85
C LEU A 11 11.14 -12.49 1.65
N ALA A 12 12.46 -12.52 1.48
CA ALA A 12 13.37 -11.58 2.14
C ALA A 12 13.12 -10.13 1.68
N GLY A 13 12.87 -9.92 0.39
CA GLY A 13 12.44 -8.64 -0.16
C GLY A 13 11.15 -8.16 0.48
N THR A 14 10.13 -9.01 0.56
CA THR A 14 8.83 -8.68 1.14
C THR A 14 8.94 -8.40 2.65
N LEU A 15 9.76 -9.12 3.40
CA LEU A 15 10.01 -8.85 4.82
C LEU A 15 10.78 -7.55 5.06
N LEU A 16 11.77 -7.24 4.23
CA LEU A 16 12.46 -5.94 4.23
C LEU A 16 11.48 -4.81 3.96
N PHE A 17 10.60 -4.97 2.96
CA PHE A 17 9.54 -4.03 2.66
C PHE A 17 8.50 -3.93 3.78
N ALA A 18 8.16 -5.03 4.47
CA ALA A 18 7.28 -4.98 5.64
C ALA A 18 7.83 -4.05 6.73
N GLY A 19 9.15 -3.99 6.93
CA GLY A 19 9.78 -3.01 7.82
C GLY A 19 9.50 -1.55 7.41
N PHE A 20 9.47 -1.26 6.12
CA PHE A 20 9.11 0.07 5.62
C PHE A 20 7.64 0.44 5.86
N PHE A 21 6.74 -0.52 6.00
CA PHE A 21 5.31 -0.26 6.29
C PHE A 21 5.10 0.34 7.67
N LEU A 22 6.02 0.08 8.61
CA LEU A 22 5.97 0.62 9.95
C LEU A 22 6.47 2.08 10.01
N LEU A 23 7.19 2.57 8.99
CA LEU A 23 7.75 3.92 9.00
C LEU A 23 6.69 5.01 9.19
N PRO A 24 5.51 5.01 8.53
CA PRO A 24 4.48 6.00 8.79
C PRO A 24 4.03 6.02 10.25
N ILE A 25 3.95 4.85 10.88
CA ILE A 25 3.57 4.69 12.29
C ILE A 25 4.68 5.24 13.20
N ILE A 26 5.93 4.91 12.88
CA ILE A 26 7.12 5.41 13.58
C ILE A 26 7.18 6.94 13.46
N PHE A 27 7.00 7.49 12.28
CA PHE A 27 7.00 8.93 12.05
C PHE A 27 5.90 9.65 12.85
N LYS A 28 4.69 9.05 12.94
CA LYS A 28 3.64 9.61 13.81
C LYS A 28 4.07 9.59 15.27
N LYS A 29 4.62 8.49 15.78
CA LYS A 29 5.11 8.40 17.16
C LYS A 29 6.20 9.43 17.44
N LEU A 30 7.09 9.67 16.49
CA LEU A 30 8.14 10.67 16.56
C LEU A 30 7.64 12.10 16.27
N LYS A 31 6.34 12.28 16.01
CA LYS A 31 5.73 13.57 15.61
C LYS A 31 6.34 14.17 14.34
N ILE A 32 6.88 13.32 13.46
CA ILE A 32 7.46 13.70 12.17
C ILE A 32 6.34 13.65 11.12
N MET A 33 5.41 14.61 11.19
CA MET A 33 4.36 14.76 10.18
C MET A 33 4.66 15.98 9.32
N PRO A 34 4.58 15.85 7.97
CA PRO A 34 4.86 16.98 7.08
C PRO A 34 3.82 18.08 7.29
N LYS A 35 4.25 19.34 7.24
CA LYS A 35 3.32 20.46 7.19
C LYS A 35 2.79 20.59 5.77
N ILE A 36 1.46 20.53 5.58
CA ILE A 36 0.84 20.71 4.27
C ILE A 36 0.23 22.12 4.19
N GLY A 37 0.52 22.86 3.12
CA GLY A 37 -0.03 24.19 2.86
C GLY A 37 1.01 25.28 2.71
N ARG A 38 0.60 26.55 2.92
CA ARG A 38 1.50 27.70 2.78
C ARG A 38 2.66 27.63 3.79
N GLY A 39 3.89 27.78 3.31
CA GLY A 39 5.11 27.76 4.13
C GLY A 39 5.69 26.37 4.36
N MET A 40 5.41 25.40 3.47
CA MET A 40 6.13 24.13 3.45
C MET A 40 7.63 24.36 3.25
N LYS A 41 8.42 23.67 4.06
CA LYS A 41 9.87 23.62 3.92
C LYS A 41 10.30 22.44 3.04
N PHE A 42 11.52 22.43 2.56
CA PHE A 42 12.06 21.32 1.75
C PHE A 42 11.78 19.94 2.37
N TRP A 43 11.99 19.80 3.67
CA TRP A 43 11.75 18.55 4.40
C TRP A 43 10.27 18.11 4.43
N ASP A 44 9.33 19.06 4.39
CA ASP A 44 7.90 18.73 4.31
C ASP A 44 7.59 18.07 2.97
N TYR A 45 8.17 18.56 1.85
CA TYR A 45 8.02 17.93 0.54
C TYR A 45 8.62 16.52 0.51
N VAL A 46 9.82 16.34 1.08
CA VAL A 46 10.46 15.02 1.19
C VAL A 46 9.59 14.06 1.98
N LEU A 47 9.03 14.49 3.11
CA LEU A 47 8.15 13.66 3.93
C LEU A 47 6.85 13.32 3.21
N VAL A 48 6.18 14.28 2.57
CA VAL A 48 4.97 14.03 1.76
C VAL A 48 5.27 12.98 0.69
N TYR A 49 6.39 13.12 0.00
CA TYR A 49 6.81 12.18 -1.03
C TYR A 49 7.07 10.78 -0.46
N LEU A 50 7.77 10.68 0.67
CA LEU A 50 7.99 9.41 1.37
C LEU A 50 6.66 8.74 1.78
N TYR A 51 5.73 9.50 2.35
CA TYR A 51 4.40 8.97 2.68
C TYR A 51 3.63 8.50 1.43
N ALA A 52 3.71 9.26 0.34
CA ALA A 52 3.07 8.91 -0.92
C ALA A 52 3.63 7.63 -1.57
N ILE A 53 4.86 7.24 -1.25
CA ILE A 53 5.46 5.97 -1.70
C ILE A 53 5.20 4.84 -0.70
N LEU A 54 5.37 5.10 0.59
CA LEU A 54 5.35 4.06 1.63
C LEU A 54 3.95 3.49 1.85
N ILE A 55 2.90 4.33 1.84
CA ILE A 55 1.53 3.87 2.08
C ILE A 55 1.04 2.96 0.93
N PRO A 56 1.21 3.30 -0.37
CA PRO A 56 0.88 2.38 -1.46
C PRO A 56 1.66 1.07 -1.42
N ASN A 57 2.89 1.11 -0.93
CA ASN A 57 3.74 -0.08 -0.85
C ASN A 57 3.18 -1.11 0.17
N SER A 58 2.51 -0.66 1.23
CA SER A 58 1.80 -1.58 2.13
C SER A 58 0.61 -2.26 1.45
N THR A 59 -0.09 -1.55 0.56
CA THR A 59 -1.16 -2.13 -0.26
C THR A 59 -0.62 -3.17 -1.24
N TYR A 60 0.60 -2.99 -1.76
CA TYR A 60 1.27 -4.00 -2.57
C TYR A 60 1.40 -5.34 -1.83
N ALA A 61 1.75 -5.32 -0.55
CA ALA A 61 1.84 -6.55 0.23
C ALA A 61 0.50 -7.30 0.36
N PHE A 62 -0.64 -6.60 0.28
CA PHE A 62 -1.96 -7.25 0.20
C PHE A 62 -2.09 -8.10 -1.07
N PHE A 63 -1.51 -7.68 -2.19
CA PHE A 63 -1.52 -8.44 -3.44
C PHE A 63 -0.61 -9.67 -3.44
N GLU A 64 0.19 -9.91 -2.39
CA GLU A 64 0.97 -11.14 -2.25
C GLU A 64 0.08 -12.38 -2.13
N LEU A 65 -1.22 -12.23 -1.83
CA LEU A 65 -2.23 -13.29 -1.92
C LEU A 65 -2.26 -13.97 -3.31
N ARG A 66 -1.90 -13.25 -4.37
CA ARG A 66 -1.79 -13.82 -5.72
C ARG A 66 -0.84 -15.03 -5.77
N HIS A 67 0.22 -15.01 -4.97
CA HIS A 67 1.17 -16.12 -4.93
C HIS A 67 0.56 -17.40 -4.41
N LEU A 68 -0.45 -17.34 -3.55
CA LEU A 68 -1.19 -18.53 -3.11
C LEU A 68 -1.98 -19.14 -4.27
N ILE A 69 -2.62 -18.30 -5.07
CA ILE A 69 -3.40 -18.73 -6.25
C ILE A 69 -2.48 -19.35 -7.30
N PHE A 70 -1.33 -18.74 -7.56
CA PHE A 70 -0.37 -19.25 -8.55
C PHE A 70 0.35 -20.52 -8.08
N ILE A 71 0.63 -20.68 -6.79
CA ILE A 71 1.23 -21.90 -6.24
C ILE A 71 0.26 -23.08 -6.43
N ASP A 72 -1.02 -22.87 -6.21
CA ASP A 72 -2.06 -23.89 -6.39
C ASP A 72 -2.21 -24.33 -7.84
N LEU A 73 -2.02 -23.41 -8.80
CA LEU A 73 -2.10 -23.69 -10.24
C LEU A 73 -0.85 -24.40 -10.81
N VAL A 74 0.31 -24.27 -10.18
CA VAL A 74 1.60 -24.74 -10.71
C VAL A 74 2.16 -25.92 -9.92
N ALA A 75 1.83 -26.04 -8.66
CA ALA A 75 2.31 -27.10 -7.77
C ALA A 75 1.11 -27.66 -7.01
N ASP A 76 0.82 -28.95 -7.21
CA ASP A 76 -0.24 -29.72 -6.54
C ASP A 76 -0.19 -29.71 -4.99
N THR A 77 0.53 -28.81 -4.37
CA THR A 77 0.72 -28.76 -2.91
C THR A 77 0.79 -27.33 -2.38
N LEU A 78 -0.35 -26.72 -2.11
CA LEU A 78 -0.46 -25.61 -1.17
C LEU A 78 -0.06 -26.15 0.22
N THR A 79 1.17 -25.83 0.64
CA THR A 79 1.56 -26.20 1.99
C THR A 79 0.87 -25.25 2.98
N PRO A 80 0.42 -25.74 4.16
CA PRO A 80 -0.12 -24.88 5.22
C PRO A 80 0.83 -23.72 5.58
N LEU A 81 2.12 -23.96 5.45
CA LEU A 81 3.16 -22.94 5.69
C LEU A 81 3.10 -21.81 4.65
N SER A 82 2.94 -22.11 3.36
CA SER A 82 2.81 -21.11 2.31
C SER A 82 1.58 -20.23 2.54
N PHE A 83 0.46 -20.86 2.90
CA PHE A 83 -0.77 -20.14 3.25
C PHE A 83 -0.58 -19.19 4.43
N LEU A 84 0.04 -19.65 5.52
CA LEU A 84 0.31 -18.82 6.69
C LEU A 84 1.24 -17.66 6.36
N VAL A 85 2.29 -17.88 5.57
CA VAL A 85 3.26 -16.84 5.21
C VAL A 85 2.64 -15.79 4.32
N PHE A 86 2.10 -16.16 3.16
CA PHE A 86 1.56 -15.18 2.20
C PHE A 86 0.25 -14.57 2.70
N GLY A 87 -0.62 -15.36 3.34
CA GLY A 87 -1.83 -14.85 3.96
C GLY A 87 -1.53 -13.88 5.11
N GLY A 88 -0.55 -14.22 5.95
CA GLY A 88 -0.09 -13.35 7.03
C GLY A 88 0.49 -12.03 6.51
N ILE A 89 1.36 -12.07 5.51
CA ILE A 89 1.94 -10.87 4.87
C ILE A 89 0.84 -10.01 4.28
N SER A 90 -0.12 -10.61 3.57
CA SER A 90 -1.22 -9.88 2.95
C SER A 90 -2.14 -9.23 3.99
N LEU A 91 -2.42 -9.92 5.08
CA LEU A 91 -3.20 -9.34 6.19
C LEU A 91 -2.46 -8.17 6.85
N ILE A 92 -1.17 -8.31 7.12
CA ILE A 92 -0.34 -7.22 7.65
C ILE A 92 -0.33 -6.04 6.66
N GLY A 93 -0.17 -6.31 5.35
CA GLY A 93 -0.23 -5.28 4.31
C GLY A 93 -1.55 -4.53 4.29
N LEU A 94 -2.67 -5.23 4.40
CA LEU A 94 -4.00 -4.63 4.47
C LEU A 94 -4.18 -3.76 5.71
N LEU A 95 -3.84 -4.29 6.89
CA LEU A 95 -3.97 -3.58 8.16
C LEU A 95 -3.09 -2.32 8.20
N THR A 96 -1.85 -2.42 7.72
CA THR A 96 -0.93 -1.28 7.67
C THR A 96 -1.36 -0.23 6.65
N THR A 97 -1.97 -0.62 5.53
CA THR A 97 -2.58 0.31 4.57
C THR A 97 -3.72 1.10 5.20
N ILE A 98 -4.68 0.40 5.81
CA ILE A 98 -5.81 1.03 6.49
C ILE A 98 -5.30 1.99 7.56
N TRP A 99 -4.35 1.55 8.35
CA TRP A 99 -3.75 2.37 9.41
C TRP A 99 -3.01 3.59 8.86
N GLY A 100 -2.25 3.42 7.78
CA GLY A 100 -1.56 4.51 7.08
C GLY A 100 -2.52 5.57 6.55
N ILE A 101 -3.62 5.15 5.91
CA ILE A 101 -4.68 6.05 5.43
C ILE A 101 -5.27 6.82 6.62
N ARG A 102 -5.69 6.13 7.67
CA ARG A 102 -6.29 6.75 8.86
C ARG A 102 -5.33 7.74 9.53
N LEU A 103 -4.06 7.40 9.62
CA LEU A 103 -3.05 8.26 10.18
C LEU A 103 -2.99 9.62 9.49
N VAL A 104 -3.04 9.64 8.16
CA VAL A 104 -3.05 10.87 7.36
C VAL A 104 -4.39 11.59 7.52
N VAL A 105 -5.50 10.86 7.41
CA VAL A 105 -6.86 11.43 7.53
C VAL A 105 -7.07 12.05 8.91
N ASP A 106 -6.70 11.36 9.99
CA ASP A 106 -6.86 11.86 11.36
C ASP A 106 -6.00 13.09 11.65
N HIS A 107 -4.86 13.20 10.97
CA HIS A 107 -3.95 14.33 11.17
C HIS A 107 -4.39 15.59 10.41
N TYR A 108 -4.89 15.45 9.18
CA TYR A 108 -5.13 16.59 8.30
C TYR A 108 -6.60 16.95 8.11
N ALA A 109 -7.53 16.00 8.25
CA ALA A 109 -8.95 16.28 8.03
C ALA A 109 -9.58 17.01 9.21
N LYS A 110 -10.15 18.17 8.95
CA LYS A 110 -10.83 19.02 9.95
C LYS A 110 -12.34 18.85 9.91
N SER A 111 -12.89 18.31 8.84
CA SER A 111 -14.33 18.12 8.64
C SER A 111 -14.65 16.70 8.16
N LYS A 112 -15.91 16.29 8.31
CA LYS A 112 -16.39 14.99 7.79
C LYS A 112 -16.22 14.87 6.28
N ARG A 113 -16.42 15.98 5.55
CA ARG A 113 -16.24 16.02 4.09
C ARG A 113 -14.78 15.84 3.70
N GLU A 114 -13.86 16.49 4.40
CA GLU A 114 -12.42 16.33 4.19
C GLU A 114 -11.96 14.90 4.52
N ARG A 115 -12.47 14.31 5.60
CA ARG A 115 -12.19 12.89 5.94
C ARG A 115 -12.57 11.97 4.80
N LEU A 116 -13.79 12.09 4.28
CA LEU A 116 -14.24 11.28 3.16
C LEU A 116 -13.38 11.50 1.92
N LEU A 117 -13.08 12.75 1.58
CA LEU A 117 -12.27 13.11 0.43
C LEU A 117 -10.85 12.54 0.54
N TYR A 118 -10.19 12.75 1.69
CA TYR A 118 -8.84 12.22 1.91
C TYR A 118 -8.81 10.70 1.90
N THR A 119 -9.80 10.05 2.53
CA THR A 119 -9.90 8.59 2.50
C THR A 119 -10.06 8.08 1.07
N LEU A 120 -10.92 8.70 0.27
CA LEU A 120 -11.12 8.34 -1.14
C LEU A 120 -9.82 8.51 -1.96
N VAL A 121 -9.20 9.69 -1.87
CA VAL A 121 -7.97 10.00 -2.63
C VAL A 121 -6.83 9.07 -2.23
N LEU A 122 -6.64 8.84 -0.94
CA LEU A 122 -5.59 7.93 -0.46
C LEU A 122 -5.87 6.48 -0.85
N SER A 123 -7.12 6.02 -0.79
CA SER A 123 -7.49 4.68 -1.26
C SER A 123 -7.20 4.50 -2.75
N LEU A 124 -7.46 5.52 -3.58
CA LEU A 124 -7.10 5.51 -5.00
C LEU A 124 -5.56 5.46 -5.19
N ILE A 125 -4.81 6.34 -4.54
CA ILE A 125 -3.35 6.39 -4.63
C ILE A 125 -2.75 5.05 -4.20
N CYS A 126 -3.20 4.46 -3.08
CA CYS A 126 -2.74 3.18 -2.58
C CYS A 126 -2.99 2.06 -3.59
N SER A 127 -4.19 2.02 -4.14
CA SER A 127 -4.58 0.94 -5.05
C SER A 127 -3.87 1.03 -6.40
N PHE A 128 -3.79 2.22 -6.99
CA PHE A 128 -3.05 2.43 -8.23
C PHE A 128 -1.55 2.17 -8.05
N GLY A 129 -0.95 2.65 -6.96
CA GLY A 129 0.45 2.42 -6.64
C GLY A 129 0.76 0.92 -6.43
N ALA A 130 -0.14 0.19 -5.77
CA ALA A 130 0.01 -1.25 -5.58
C ALA A 130 -0.07 -2.01 -6.90
N VAL A 131 -1.02 -1.68 -7.79
CA VAL A 131 -1.13 -2.32 -9.12
C VAL A 131 0.10 -2.04 -9.97
N VAL A 132 0.64 -0.81 -9.96
CA VAL A 132 1.90 -0.47 -10.62
C VAL A 132 3.05 -1.33 -10.08
N GLY A 133 3.11 -1.55 -8.77
CA GLY A 133 4.09 -2.42 -8.12
C GLY A 133 3.97 -3.89 -8.57
N VAL A 134 2.74 -4.42 -8.57
CA VAL A 134 2.44 -5.79 -8.98
C VAL A 134 2.89 -6.08 -10.41
N MET A 135 2.75 -5.12 -11.30
CA MET A 135 3.11 -5.28 -12.72
C MET A 135 4.60 -5.17 -12.99
N GLN A 136 5.41 -4.88 -11.97
CA GLN A 136 6.87 -4.75 -12.06
C GLN A 136 7.33 -3.82 -13.21
N TYR A 137 6.54 -2.78 -13.51
CA TYR A 137 6.88 -1.81 -14.57
C TYR A 137 8.16 -1.01 -14.25
N ALA A 138 8.63 -1.09 -13.00
CA ALA A 138 9.91 -0.54 -12.58
C ALA A 138 10.46 -1.37 -11.41
N SER A 139 11.79 -1.41 -11.26
CA SER A 139 12.40 -1.93 -10.04
C SER A 139 11.97 -1.09 -8.84
N TYR A 140 11.89 -1.68 -7.65
CA TYR A 140 11.52 -0.96 -6.42
C TYR A 140 12.36 0.30 -6.19
N LEU A 141 13.65 0.25 -6.47
CA LEU A 141 14.55 1.41 -6.37
C LEU A 141 14.20 2.49 -7.41
N ALA A 142 13.80 2.08 -8.61
CA ALA A 142 13.40 3.03 -9.65
C ALA A 142 12.09 3.75 -9.34
N MET A 143 11.19 3.12 -8.57
CA MET A 143 9.94 3.77 -8.12
C MET A 143 10.16 4.95 -7.15
N ILE A 144 11.35 5.05 -6.55
CA ILE A 144 11.72 6.22 -5.74
C ILE A 144 11.88 7.48 -6.61
N PHE A 145 12.11 7.32 -7.92
CA PHE A 145 12.27 8.45 -8.84
C PHE A 145 10.92 8.87 -9.44
N PRO A 146 10.46 10.12 -9.23
CA PRO A 146 9.17 10.61 -9.70
C PRO A 146 8.91 10.39 -11.20
N PRO A 147 9.86 10.62 -12.12
CA PRO A 147 9.64 10.38 -13.54
C PRO A 147 9.29 8.92 -13.87
N VAL A 148 9.90 7.97 -13.17
CA VAL A 148 9.64 6.54 -13.36
C VAL A 148 8.25 6.18 -12.88
N LEU A 149 7.82 6.74 -11.76
CA LEU A 149 6.48 6.54 -11.21
C LEU A 149 5.40 7.09 -12.15
N ILE A 150 5.62 8.27 -12.72
CA ILE A 150 4.73 8.87 -13.73
C ILE A 150 4.65 7.98 -14.97
N LEU A 151 5.78 7.53 -15.49
CA LEU A 151 5.81 6.66 -16.67
C LEU A 151 5.10 5.32 -16.41
N ALA A 152 5.30 4.72 -15.25
CA ALA A 152 4.61 3.50 -14.83
C ALA A 152 3.10 3.72 -14.73
N GLY A 153 2.65 4.86 -14.18
CA GLY A 153 1.25 5.25 -14.15
C GLY A 153 0.65 5.44 -15.55
N LEU A 154 1.38 6.06 -16.48
CA LEU A 154 0.96 6.21 -17.87
C LEU A 154 0.83 4.85 -18.58
N ARG A 155 1.76 3.91 -18.34
CA ARG A 155 1.67 2.54 -18.87
C ARG A 155 0.43 1.80 -18.35
N LEU A 156 0.03 2.06 -17.11
CA LEU A 156 -1.19 1.48 -16.54
C LEU A 156 -2.44 1.85 -17.33
N LEU A 157 -2.51 3.08 -17.90
CA LEU A 157 -3.63 3.54 -18.72
C LEU A 157 -3.81 2.72 -20.01
N LEU A 158 -2.77 2.02 -20.47
CA LEU A 158 -2.84 1.12 -21.62
C LEU A 158 -3.49 -0.24 -21.30
N HIS A 159 -3.76 -0.51 -20.02
CA HIS A 159 -4.30 -1.78 -19.55
C HIS A 159 -5.61 -1.60 -18.77
N PRO A 160 -6.77 -1.47 -19.44
CA PRO A 160 -8.05 -1.16 -18.79
C PRO A 160 -8.43 -2.13 -17.65
N HIS A 161 -8.10 -3.42 -17.80
CA HIS A 161 -8.36 -4.43 -16.78
C HIS A 161 -7.62 -4.14 -15.46
N LEU A 162 -6.42 -3.56 -15.52
CA LEU A 162 -5.65 -3.18 -14.34
C LEU A 162 -6.26 -1.95 -13.64
N ILE A 163 -6.83 -1.04 -14.41
CA ILE A 163 -7.57 0.10 -13.87
C ILE A 163 -8.79 -0.40 -13.09
N VAL A 164 -9.52 -1.39 -13.63
CA VAL A 164 -10.67 -1.99 -12.93
C VAL A 164 -10.21 -2.62 -11.61
N ILE A 165 -9.12 -3.38 -11.61
CA ILE A 165 -8.56 -3.97 -10.38
C ILE A 165 -8.21 -2.87 -9.36
N ALA A 166 -7.54 -1.79 -9.80
CA ALA A 166 -7.21 -0.68 -8.93
C ALA A 166 -8.47 -0.01 -8.35
N LEU A 167 -9.50 0.21 -9.15
CA LEU A 167 -10.75 0.83 -8.70
C LEU A 167 -11.51 -0.07 -7.71
N VAL A 168 -11.58 -1.38 -7.96
CA VAL A 168 -12.20 -2.34 -7.04
C VAL A 168 -11.45 -2.37 -5.72
N THR A 169 -10.13 -2.40 -5.75
CA THR A 169 -9.30 -2.36 -4.54
C THR A 169 -9.48 -1.03 -3.79
N ALA A 170 -9.55 0.10 -4.51
CA ALA A 170 -9.80 1.40 -3.89
C ALA A 170 -11.17 1.45 -3.20
N GLY A 171 -12.20 0.93 -3.86
CA GLY A 171 -13.54 0.80 -3.27
C GLY A 171 -13.53 -0.05 -2.00
N PHE A 172 -12.83 -1.18 -2.03
CA PHE A 172 -12.68 -2.06 -0.86
C PHE A 172 -11.98 -1.34 0.31
N LEU A 173 -10.85 -0.68 0.06
CA LEU A 173 -10.14 0.10 1.08
C LEU A 173 -10.98 1.25 1.63
N LEU A 174 -11.72 1.95 0.77
CA LEU A 174 -12.64 3.00 1.18
C LEU A 174 -13.71 2.48 2.13
N ILE A 175 -14.40 1.39 1.76
CA ILE A 175 -15.45 0.77 2.56
C ILE A 175 -14.89 0.34 3.93
N LEU A 176 -13.75 -0.34 3.97
CA LEU A 176 -13.13 -0.76 5.23
C LEU A 176 -12.80 0.43 6.15
N ASN A 177 -12.24 1.51 5.59
CA ASN A 177 -11.95 2.70 6.39
C ASN A 177 -13.22 3.37 6.93
N LEU A 178 -14.30 3.45 6.12
CA LEU A 178 -15.58 4.02 6.54
C LEU A 178 -16.27 3.17 7.62
N LEU A 179 -16.23 1.85 7.49
CA LEU A 179 -16.74 0.93 8.51
C LEU A 179 -16.02 1.11 9.84
N LEU A 180 -14.69 1.20 9.82
CA LEU A 180 -13.91 1.45 11.02
C LEU A 180 -14.16 2.82 11.61
N ASP A 181 -14.41 3.84 10.80
CA ASP A 181 -14.85 5.16 11.31
C ASP A 181 -16.21 5.11 11.97
N HIS A 182 -17.10 4.23 11.50
CA HIS A 182 -18.41 4.05 12.12
C HIS A 182 -18.31 3.33 13.47
N ILE A 183 -17.50 2.27 13.55
CA ILE A 183 -17.32 1.47 14.78
C ILE A 183 -16.62 2.28 15.89
N ASN A 184 -15.65 3.12 15.54
CA ASN A 184 -14.86 3.88 16.51
C ASN A 184 -15.47 5.24 16.90
N LYS A 185 -16.72 5.52 16.52
CA LYS A 185 -17.42 6.69 17.07
C LYS A 185 -17.76 6.39 18.52
N PRO A 186 -17.31 7.21 19.49
CA PRO A 186 -17.85 7.13 20.84
C PRO A 186 -19.34 7.41 20.76
N THR A 187 -20.13 6.50 21.29
CA THR A 187 -21.57 6.67 21.58
C THR A 187 -21.80 7.81 22.55
#